data_4bb3485ffa04e0832359964dffae2514
#
_entry.id   4bb3485ffa04e0832359964dffae2514
#
_cell.length_a   1.000
_cell.length_b   1.000
_cell.length_c   1.000
_cell.angle_alpha   90.00
_cell.angle_beta   90.00
_cell.angle_gamma   90.00
#
_symmetry.space_group_name_H-M   'P 1'
#
loop_
_entity.id
_entity.type
_entity.pdbx_description
1 polymer ?
#
loop_
_entity_poly.entity_id
_entity_poly.type
_entity_poly.pdbx_seq_one_letter_code
_entity_poly.pdbx_strand_id
1 'polypeptide(L)'
;RMKCAIYGAGSLGTVLGAYMTKGGIPVELVNRNRAHVDALREKGAHITGTVDFSTPVTAITPEEMTAPYDVIFLMTKQLHNKEVVTFLKPLLAPDGVIVTFQNGIPEPGIAEIVGESHTIGCVVDWGATMDAPGECVLTSDPDSLSFHMGGMQGVSDAKLAEVRSLLEKMCPVAMEDNLLGARWSKLLINATFSGLGTV
;
A
#
# COMPACT_ATOMS: atom_id res chain seq x y z
N ARG A 1 0.18 -12.08 17.52
CA ARG A 1 -0.71 -11.84 16.39
C ARG A 1 -0.25 -10.60 15.63
N MET A 2 -0.10 -10.70 14.31
CA MET A 2 0.36 -9.63 13.44
C MET A 2 -0.64 -8.48 13.37
N LYS A 3 -0.17 -7.23 13.50
CA LYS A 3 -0.99 -6.04 13.38
C LYS A 3 -0.57 -5.23 12.16
N CYS A 4 -1.52 -4.95 11.28
CA CYS A 4 -1.30 -4.30 10.00
C CYS A 4 -2.21 -3.08 9.82
N ALA A 5 -1.71 -2.07 9.13
CA ALA A 5 -2.48 -0.91 8.72
C ALA A 5 -2.17 -0.54 7.27
N ILE A 6 -3.15 0.03 6.58
CA ILE A 6 -2.97 0.70 5.29
C ILE A 6 -3.11 2.18 5.56
N TYR A 7 -2.01 2.92 5.50
CA TYR A 7 -2.01 4.36 5.74
C TYR A 7 -2.17 5.11 4.41
N GLY A 8 -3.25 5.84 4.30
CA GLY A 8 -3.67 6.46 3.05
C GLY A 8 -4.60 5.57 2.25
N ALA A 9 -5.58 4.95 2.92
CA ALA A 9 -6.55 4.06 2.28
C ALA A 9 -7.56 4.85 1.44
N GLY A 10 -7.09 5.39 0.32
CA GLY A 10 -7.90 5.98 -0.74
C GLY A 10 -8.41 4.90 -1.69
N SER A 11 -8.33 5.13 -3.01
CA SER A 11 -8.83 4.15 -3.98
C SER A 11 -8.06 2.84 -3.95
N LEU A 12 -6.73 2.90 -4.12
CA LEU A 12 -5.89 1.69 -4.13
C LEU A 12 -5.90 0.99 -2.78
N GLY A 13 -5.75 1.75 -1.69
CA GLY A 13 -5.69 1.19 -0.34
C GLY A 13 -7.00 0.56 0.11
N THR A 14 -8.13 1.12 -0.30
CA THR A 14 -9.44 0.52 0.01
C THR A 14 -9.64 -0.80 -0.73
N VAL A 15 -9.24 -0.86 -1.99
CA VAL A 15 -9.31 -2.11 -2.77
C VAL A 15 -8.41 -3.19 -2.13
N LEU A 16 -7.16 -2.87 -1.84
CA LEU A 16 -6.24 -3.80 -1.18
C LEU A 16 -6.79 -4.24 0.18
N GLY A 17 -7.24 -3.30 1.00
CA GLY A 17 -7.78 -3.59 2.33
C GLY A 17 -9.03 -4.47 2.29
N ALA A 18 -9.88 -4.28 1.29
CA ALA A 18 -11.06 -5.12 1.06
C ALA A 18 -10.66 -6.56 0.74
N TYR A 19 -9.70 -6.76 -0.17
CA TYR A 19 -9.19 -8.09 -0.50
C TYR A 19 -8.53 -8.78 0.70
N MET A 20 -7.71 -8.05 1.44
CA MET A 20 -7.05 -8.60 2.64
C MET A 20 -8.08 -9.02 3.69
N THR A 21 -9.05 -8.15 3.98
CA THR A 21 -10.10 -8.41 4.96
C THR A 21 -10.97 -9.60 4.54
N LYS A 22 -11.37 -9.65 3.28
CA LYS A 22 -12.11 -10.77 2.71
C LYS A 22 -11.32 -12.07 2.80
N GLY A 23 -9.99 -11.99 2.63
CA GLY A 23 -9.07 -13.10 2.77
C GLY A 23 -8.75 -13.51 4.21
N GLY A 24 -9.37 -12.89 5.20
CA GLY A 24 -9.21 -13.25 6.61
C GLY A 24 -8.08 -12.54 7.34
N ILE A 25 -7.47 -11.52 6.73
CA ILE A 25 -6.40 -10.74 7.35
C ILE A 25 -7.00 -9.50 8.03
N PRO A 26 -6.91 -9.37 9.36
CA PRO A 26 -7.30 -8.12 10.02
C PRO A 26 -6.31 -7.01 9.65
N VAL A 27 -6.83 -5.97 9.02
CA VAL A 27 -6.06 -4.79 8.62
C VAL A 27 -6.89 -3.54 8.88
N GLU A 28 -6.24 -2.49 9.39
CA GLU A 28 -6.89 -1.20 9.60
C GLU A 28 -6.69 -0.32 8.36
N LEU A 29 -7.79 0.17 7.79
CA LEU A 29 -7.77 1.14 6.71
C LEU A 29 -7.75 2.54 7.33
N VAL A 30 -6.65 3.26 7.14
CA VAL A 30 -6.43 4.56 7.77
C VAL A 30 -6.56 5.66 6.73
N ASN A 31 -7.46 6.61 6.95
CA ASN A 31 -7.66 7.73 6.06
C ASN A 31 -7.99 9.01 6.84
N ARG A 32 -7.50 10.14 6.36
CA ARG A 32 -7.78 11.46 6.95
C ARG A 32 -9.17 12.00 6.57
N ASN A 33 -9.75 11.49 5.49
CA ASN A 33 -11.07 11.89 5.03
C ASN A 33 -12.15 11.21 5.89
N ARG A 34 -12.75 11.99 6.78
CA ARG A 34 -13.75 11.50 7.73
C ARG A 34 -14.97 10.89 7.05
N ALA A 35 -15.44 11.50 5.96
CA ALA A 35 -16.59 10.98 5.22
C ALA A 35 -16.32 9.58 4.67
N HIS A 36 -15.10 9.33 4.17
CA HIS A 36 -14.69 8.03 3.69
C HIS A 36 -14.60 7.00 4.82
N VAL A 37 -13.98 7.38 5.94
CA VAL A 37 -13.88 6.52 7.13
C VAL A 37 -15.26 6.15 7.66
N ASP A 38 -16.16 7.12 7.77
CA ASP A 38 -17.52 6.89 8.26
C ASP A 38 -18.29 5.95 7.32
N ALA A 39 -18.19 6.15 6.00
CA ALA A 39 -18.84 5.27 5.01
C ALA A 39 -18.30 3.83 5.10
N LEU A 40 -16.99 3.65 5.24
CA LEU A 40 -16.39 2.33 5.41
C LEU A 40 -16.86 1.64 6.69
N ARG A 41 -17.00 2.40 7.77
CA ARG A 41 -17.51 1.89 9.06
C ARG A 41 -18.96 1.45 8.97
N GLU A 42 -19.81 2.24 8.31
CA GLU A 42 -21.24 1.97 8.21
C GLU A 42 -21.57 0.86 7.23
N LYS A 43 -20.96 0.89 6.04
CA LYS A 43 -21.37 0.06 4.90
C LYS A 43 -20.32 -0.97 4.47
N GLY A 44 -19.12 -0.90 5.03
CA GLY A 44 -17.99 -1.67 4.54
C GLY A 44 -17.42 -1.08 3.26
N ALA A 45 -16.50 -1.79 2.64
CA ALA A 45 -15.91 -1.41 1.36
C ALA A 45 -16.69 -2.09 0.21
N HIS A 46 -17.16 -1.29 -0.75
CA HIS A 46 -17.79 -1.80 -1.96
C HIS A 46 -16.83 -1.60 -3.14
N ILE A 47 -16.42 -2.70 -3.75
CA ILE A 47 -15.49 -2.72 -4.88
C ILE A 47 -16.25 -3.13 -6.14
N THR A 48 -16.26 -2.24 -7.12
CA THR A 48 -16.95 -2.45 -8.41
C THR A 48 -15.95 -2.35 -9.57
N GLY A 49 -16.46 -2.28 -10.78
CA GLY A 49 -15.66 -2.21 -12.01
C GLY A 49 -15.51 -3.58 -12.63
N THR A 50 -14.28 -4.09 -12.69
CA THR A 50 -14.00 -5.42 -13.23
C THR A 50 -14.38 -6.55 -12.27
N VAL A 51 -14.69 -6.21 -11.03
CA VAL A 51 -15.24 -7.11 -10.01
C VAL A 51 -16.45 -6.46 -9.35
N ASP A 52 -17.19 -7.19 -8.54
CA ASP A 52 -18.26 -6.62 -7.73
C ASP A 52 -18.38 -7.42 -6.43
N PHE A 53 -17.94 -6.82 -5.33
CA PHE A 53 -18.12 -7.40 -4.00
C PHE A 53 -18.10 -6.31 -2.92
N SER A 54 -18.71 -6.62 -1.79
CA SER A 54 -18.66 -5.80 -0.59
C SER A 54 -18.15 -6.63 0.57
N THR A 55 -17.42 -5.99 1.47
CA THR A 55 -16.94 -6.64 2.69
C THR A 55 -16.88 -5.63 3.84
N PRO A 56 -17.26 -6.02 5.06
CA PRO A 56 -17.00 -5.19 6.23
C PRO A 56 -15.49 -4.99 6.38
N VAL A 57 -15.07 -3.79 6.76
CA VAL A 57 -13.67 -3.46 7.01
C VAL A 57 -13.54 -2.68 8.32
N THR A 58 -12.33 -2.66 8.86
CA THR A 58 -11.98 -1.79 9.97
C THR A 58 -11.37 -0.52 9.41
N ALA A 59 -12.01 0.62 9.62
CA ALA A 59 -11.54 1.92 9.15
C ALA A 59 -11.36 2.87 10.32
N ILE A 60 -10.25 3.60 10.33
CA ILE A 60 -9.89 4.54 11.38
C ILE A 60 -9.26 5.81 10.81
N THR A 61 -9.25 6.87 11.61
CA THR A 61 -8.47 8.06 11.34
C THR A 61 -7.03 7.89 11.86
N PRO A 62 -6.05 8.69 11.39
CA PRO A 62 -4.67 8.59 11.89
C PRO A 62 -4.55 8.71 13.41
N GLU A 63 -5.36 9.56 14.02
CA GLU A 63 -5.34 9.79 15.47
C GLU A 63 -5.78 8.56 16.28
N GLU A 64 -6.49 7.65 15.65
CA GLU A 64 -6.97 6.42 16.29
C GLU A 64 -5.97 5.26 16.19
N MET A 65 -4.86 5.45 15.50
CA MET A 65 -3.81 4.43 15.40
C MET A 65 -3.17 4.17 16.77
N THR A 66 -2.95 2.89 17.09
CA THR A 66 -2.32 2.47 18.35
C THR A 66 -1.18 1.49 18.08
N ALA A 67 0.02 1.83 18.54
CA ALA A 67 1.19 0.97 18.41
C ALA A 67 1.05 -0.34 19.20
N PRO A 68 1.82 -1.38 18.88
CA PRO A 68 2.77 -1.47 17.77
C PRO A 68 2.16 -2.06 16.48
N TYR A 69 2.64 -1.60 15.33
CA TYR A 69 2.29 -2.17 14.02
C TYR A 69 3.45 -2.99 13.47
N ASP A 70 3.16 -4.19 12.99
CA ASP A 70 4.15 -5.06 12.34
C ASP A 70 4.36 -4.69 10.88
N VAL A 71 3.30 -4.25 10.20
CA VAL A 71 3.35 -3.83 8.80
C VAL A 71 2.45 -2.62 8.59
N ILE A 72 3.02 -1.56 8.06
CA ILE A 72 2.26 -0.39 7.61
C ILE A 72 2.45 -0.25 6.11
N PHE A 73 1.37 -0.42 5.36
CA PHE A 73 1.33 -0.18 3.92
C PHE A 73 1.12 1.31 3.67
N LEU A 74 2.09 1.97 3.04
CA LEU A 74 2.08 3.42 2.82
C LEU A 74 1.59 3.73 1.40
N MET A 75 0.43 4.38 1.31
CA MET A 75 -0.25 4.69 0.04
C MET A 75 -0.62 6.17 -0.10
N THR A 76 -0.04 7.03 0.71
CA THR A 76 -0.16 8.49 0.58
C THR A 76 0.73 9.02 -0.55
N LYS A 77 0.54 10.28 -0.93
CA LYS A 77 1.42 10.93 -1.91
C LYS A 77 2.82 11.11 -1.32
N GLN A 78 3.85 10.83 -2.12
CA GLN A 78 5.26 10.91 -1.71
C GLN A 78 5.67 12.29 -1.18
N LEU A 79 5.05 13.35 -1.69
CA LEU A 79 5.28 14.74 -1.28
C LEU A 79 5.22 14.93 0.26
N HIS A 80 4.41 14.14 0.95
CA HIS A 80 4.20 14.25 2.41
C HIS A 80 5.02 13.24 3.22
N ASN A 81 5.95 12.52 2.60
CA ASN A 81 6.63 11.39 3.27
C ASN A 81 7.39 11.78 4.53
N LYS A 82 8.09 12.93 4.52
CA LYS A 82 8.85 13.33 5.70
C LYS A 82 7.94 13.43 6.96
N GLU A 83 6.81 14.09 6.82
CA GLU A 83 5.86 14.26 7.93
C GLU A 83 5.17 12.95 8.28
N VAL A 84 4.67 12.23 7.26
CA VAL A 84 3.92 11.00 7.45
C VAL A 84 4.80 9.91 8.05
N VAL A 85 5.99 9.67 7.50
CA VAL A 85 6.87 8.61 7.99
C VAL A 85 7.41 8.94 9.37
N THR A 86 7.67 10.21 9.67
CA THR A 86 8.04 10.66 11.01
C THR A 86 6.91 10.36 12.02
N PHE A 87 5.67 10.60 11.62
CA PHE A 87 4.50 10.24 12.44
C PHE A 87 4.38 8.73 12.66
N LEU A 88 4.63 7.92 11.62
CA LEU A 88 4.47 6.47 11.68
C LEU A 88 5.61 5.77 12.43
N LYS A 89 6.81 6.33 12.44
CA LYS A 89 8.00 5.69 13.04
C LYS A 89 7.76 5.18 14.47
N PRO A 90 7.24 5.97 15.41
CA PRO A 90 7.01 5.49 16.77
C PRO A 90 5.91 4.46 16.90
N LEU A 91 5.09 4.29 15.86
CA LEU A 91 4.01 3.30 15.83
C LEU A 91 4.48 1.92 15.37
N LEU A 92 5.68 1.82 14.78
CA LEU A 92 6.22 0.54 14.33
C LEU A 92 6.68 -0.33 15.51
N ALA A 93 6.40 -1.62 15.38
CA ALA A 93 7.02 -2.63 16.23
C ALA A 93 8.54 -2.66 16.00
N PRO A 94 9.35 -3.23 16.92
CA PRO A 94 10.81 -3.31 16.75
C PRO A 94 11.24 -3.94 15.41
N ASP A 95 10.52 -4.94 14.93
CA ASP A 95 10.74 -5.58 13.63
C ASP A 95 9.74 -5.13 12.57
N GLY A 96 9.00 -4.06 12.84
CA GLY A 96 7.99 -3.53 11.94
C GLY A 96 8.58 -2.94 10.67
N VAL A 97 7.81 -2.95 9.60
CA VAL A 97 8.23 -2.42 8.30
C VAL A 97 7.19 -1.47 7.73
N ILE A 98 7.68 -0.51 6.96
CA ILE A 98 6.86 0.31 6.07
C ILE A 98 7.01 -0.28 4.66
N VAL A 99 5.89 -0.61 4.05
CA VAL A 99 5.82 -1.08 2.67
C VAL A 99 5.24 0.06 1.84
N THR A 100 6.05 0.68 0.99
CA THR A 100 5.58 1.80 0.17
C THR A 100 5.11 1.33 -1.20
N PHE A 101 3.92 1.82 -1.61
CA PHE A 101 3.35 1.61 -2.94
C PHE A 101 3.44 2.86 -3.80
N GLN A 102 4.18 3.84 -3.36
CA GLN A 102 4.27 5.14 -4.02
C GLN A 102 5.08 5.03 -5.33
N ASN A 103 4.75 5.88 -6.27
CA ASN A 103 5.49 5.98 -7.53
C ASN A 103 6.88 6.61 -7.32
N GLY A 104 7.72 6.51 -8.33
CA GLY A 104 9.07 7.07 -8.28
C GLY A 104 10.03 6.20 -7.47
N ILE A 105 10.88 6.83 -6.67
CA ILE A 105 11.88 6.15 -5.83
C ILE A 105 11.72 6.65 -4.38
N PRO A 106 10.67 6.22 -3.66
CA PRO A 106 10.41 6.71 -2.31
C PRO A 106 11.28 6.04 -1.23
N GLU A 107 11.85 4.87 -1.50
CA GLU A 107 12.47 4.02 -0.48
C GLU A 107 13.65 4.69 0.23
N PRO A 108 14.61 5.36 -0.44
CA PRO A 108 15.73 5.98 0.26
C PRO A 108 15.30 7.04 1.30
N GLY A 109 14.33 7.88 0.94
CA GLY A 109 13.81 8.90 1.86
C GLY A 109 13.10 8.32 3.07
N ILE A 110 12.36 7.23 2.89
CA ILE A 110 11.71 6.50 3.98
C ILE A 110 12.78 5.86 4.87
N ALA A 111 13.77 5.23 4.26
CA ALA A 111 14.86 4.57 4.98
C ALA A 111 15.71 5.53 5.83
N GLU A 112 15.85 6.78 5.40
CA GLU A 112 16.52 7.81 6.22
C GLU A 112 15.83 8.00 7.58
N ILE A 113 14.53 7.78 7.65
CA ILE A 113 13.73 7.99 8.87
C ILE A 113 13.64 6.72 9.69
N VAL A 114 13.26 5.59 9.07
CA VAL A 114 12.99 4.33 9.78
C VAL A 114 14.12 3.30 9.67
N GLY A 115 15.05 3.47 8.75
CA GLY A 115 16.14 2.53 8.48
C GLY A 115 15.83 1.61 7.29
N GLU A 116 16.89 1.17 6.59
CA GLU A 116 16.75 0.30 5.43
C GLU A 116 16.12 -1.05 5.78
N SER A 117 16.46 -1.62 6.95
CA SER A 117 15.91 -2.90 7.40
C SER A 117 14.41 -2.85 7.72
N HIS A 118 13.83 -1.66 7.77
CA HIS A 118 12.41 -1.41 8.03
C HIS A 118 11.67 -0.89 6.79
N THR A 119 12.28 -0.97 5.61
CA THR A 119 11.74 -0.38 4.38
C THR A 119 11.63 -1.43 3.28
N ILE A 120 10.41 -1.61 2.78
CA ILE A 120 10.08 -2.47 1.65
C ILE A 120 9.40 -1.61 0.60
N GLY A 121 9.76 -1.80 -0.65
CA GLY A 121 9.08 -1.16 -1.78
C GLY A 121 8.21 -2.14 -2.55
N CYS A 122 7.11 -1.66 -3.07
CA CYS A 122 6.19 -2.46 -3.85
C CYS A 122 5.64 -1.64 -5.02
N VAL A 123 5.76 -2.18 -6.22
CA VAL A 123 5.16 -1.60 -7.42
C VAL A 123 3.81 -2.24 -7.65
N VAL A 124 2.80 -1.40 -7.84
CA VAL A 124 1.41 -1.82 -8.11
C VAL A 124 1.19 -1.83 -9.62
N ASP A 125 0.80 -2.98 -10.17
CA ASP A 125 0.50 -3.14 -11.59
C ASP A 125 -1.02 -3.28 -11.82
N TRP A 126 -1.78 -2.40 -11.21
CA TRP A 126 -3.23 -2.30 -11.40
C TRP A 126 -3.70 -0.91 -10.95
N GLY A 127 -4.92 -0.55 -11.34
CA GLY A 127 -5.48 0.76 -11.05
C GLY A 127 -6.84 0.69 -10.38
N ALA A 128 -7.15 1.75 -9.65
CA ALA A 128 -8.46 1.93 -9.01
C ALA A 128 -8.80 3.41 -8.92
N THR A 129 -10.09 3.71 -8.88
CA THR A 129 -10.62 5.05 -8.64
C THR A 129 -11.64 5.01 -7.53
N MET A 130 -11.93 6.15 -6.92
CA MET A 130 -12.96 6.27 -5.89
C MET A 130 -14.15 7.04 -6.45
N ASP A 131 -15.31 6.38 -6.56
CA ASP A 131 -16.54 7.00 -7.05
C ASP A 131 -17.24 7.83 -5.96
N ALA A 132 -17.20 7.32 -4.74
CA ALA A 132 -17.84 7.91 -3.58
C ALA A 132 -17.18 7.37 -2.31
N PRO A 133 -17.42 7.99 -1.14
CA PRO A 133 -16.92 7.42 0.13
C PRO A 133 -17.32 5.96 0.31
N GLY A 134 -16.34 5.10 0.56
CA GLY A 134 -16.53 3.66 0.73
C GLY A 134 -16.72 2.87 -0.57
N GLU A 135 -16.79 3.54 -1.73
CA GLU A 135 -17.05 2.91 -3.02
C GLU A 135 -15.88 3.13 -3.98
N CYS A 136 -15.14 2.07 -4.28
CA CYS A 136 -13.97 2.11 -5.14
C CYS A 136 -14.16 1.19 -6.35
N VAL A 137 -13.56 1.60 -7.47
CA VAL A 137 -13.66 0.89 -8.74
C VAL A 137 -12.30 0.32 -9.08
N LEU A 138 -12.23 -1.00 -9.21
CA LEU A 138 -11.06 -1.67 -9.78
C LEU A 138 -11.16 -1.57 -11.30
N THR A 139 -10.19 -0.90 -11.91
CA THR A 139 -10.22 -0.63 -13.36
C THR A 139 -9.43 -1.62 -14.18
N SER A 140 -8.55 -2.41 -13.57
CA SER A 140 -7.74 -3.41 -14.23
C SER A 140 -8.45 -4.76 -14.33
N ASP A 141 -8.08 -5.56 -15.32
CA ASP A 141 -8.54 -6.95 -15.46
C ASP A 141 -8.12 -7.74 -14.20
N PRO A 142 -9.06 -8.42 -13.52
CA PRO A 142 -8.73 -9.16 -12.30
C PRO A 142 -7.75 -10.32 -12.52
N ASP A 143 -7.62 -10.82 -13.75
CA ASP A 143 -6.68 -11.89 -14.08
C ASP A 143 -5.26 -11.38 -14.36
N SER A 144 -5.08 -10.06 -14.47
CA SER A 144 -3.79 -9.43 -14.77
C SER A 144 -3.18 -8.66 -13.61
N LEU A 145 -3.80 -8.71 -12.43
CA LEU A 145 -3.29 -7.99 -11.27
C LEU A 145 -1.99 -8.59 -10.77
N SER A 146 -1.03 -7.75 -10.42
CA SER A 146 0.22 -8.19 -9.81
C SER A 146 0.85 -7.09 -8.97
N PHE A 147 1.76 -7.51 -8.08
CA PHE A 147 2.69 -6.66 -7.36
C PHE A 147 4.11 -7.07 -7.69
N HIS A 148 5.04 -6.11 -7.67
CA HIS A 148 6.47 -6.37 -7.69
C HIS A 148 7.06 -5.81 -6.40
N MET A 149 7.68 -6.64 -5.58
CA MET A 149 8.11 -6.26 -4.24
C MET A 149 9.57 -6.58 -4.00
N GLY A 150 10.27 -5.70 -3.27
CA GLY A 150 11.63 -5.93 -2.82
C GLY A 150 11.94 -5.15 -1.56
N GLY A 151 12.80 -5.72 -0.72
CA GLY A 151 13.27 -5.07 0.49
C GLY A 151 14.53 -4.25 0.24
N MET A 152 14.73 -3.21 1.04
CA MET A 152 16.04 -2.57 1.15
C MET A 152 16.99 -3.46 1.96
N GLN A 153 18.25 -3.07 2.06
CA GLN A 153 19.26 -3.85 2.73
C GLN A 153 18.89 -4.12 4.20
N GLY A 154 19.02 -5.37 4.61
CA GLY A 154 18.77 -5.79 5.98
C GLY A 154 17.33 -6.21 6.28
N VAL A 155 16.40 -6.10 5.33
CA VAL A 155 15.08 -6.70 5.48
C VAL A 155 15.23 -8.22 5.42
N SER A 156 14.74 -8.93 6.45
CA SER A 156 14.89 -10.38 6.51
C SER A 156 13.99 -11.09 5.48
N ASP A 157 14.43 -12.26 5.02
CA ASP A 157 13.63 -13.10 4.13
C ASP A 157 12.30 -13.51 4.77
N ALA A 158 12.31 -13.72 6.09
CA ALA A 158 11.08 -14.03 6.83
C ALA A 158 10.08 -12.89 6.79
N LYS A 159 10.54 -11.64 6.94
CA LYS A 159 9.67 -10.46 6.85
C LYS A 159 9.14 -10.27 5.43
N LEU A 160 9.97 -10.47 4.42
CA LEU A 160 9.53 -10.40 3.02
C LEU A 160 8.46 -11.45 2.72
N ALA A 161 8.66 -12.68 3.20
CA ALA A 161 7.67 -13.76 3.03
C ALA A 161 6.35 -13.43 3.74
N GLU A 162 6.42 -12.85 4.92
CA GLU A 162 5.26 -12.42 5.69
C GLU A 162 4.45 -11.36 4.93
N VAL A 163 5.10 -10.31 4.45
CA VAL A 163 4.44 -9.24 3.68
C VAL A 163 3.87 -9.78 2.37
N ARG A 164 4.63 -10.63 1.67
CA ARG A 164 4.18 -11.29 0.45
C ARG A 164 2.89 -12.06 0.68
N SER A 165 2.79 -12.82 1.75
CA SER A 165 1.60 -13.61 2.07
C SER A 165 0.37 -12.76 2.30
N LEU A 166 0.54 -11.54 2.85
CA LEU A 166 -0.55 -10.59 3.04
C LEU A 166 -1.07 -10.08 1.69
N LEU A 167 -0.16 -9.67 0.80
CA LEU A 167 -0.49 -9.14 -0.52
C LEU A 167 -1.08 -10.20 -1.45
N GLU A 168 -0.68 -11.47 -1.28
CA GLU A 168 -1.20 -12.58 -2.10
C GLU A 168 -2.68 -12.89 -1.83
N LYS A 169 -3.27 -12.27 -0.80
CA LYS A 169 -4.73 -12.31 -0.63
C LYS A 169 -5.47 -11.58 -1.74
N MET A 170 -4.79 -10.70 -2.45
CA MET A 170 -5.36 -9.99 -3.60
C MET A 170 -4.90 -10.59 -4.94
N CYS A 171 -3.59 -10.74 -5.14
CA CYS A 171 -3.04 -11.16 -6.42
C CYS A 171 -1.59 -11.61 -6.28
N PRO A 172 -0.99 -12.22 -7.34
CA PRO A 172 0.40 -12.68 -7.31
C PRO A 172 1.38 -11.55 -7.01
N VAL A 173 2.47 -11.90 -6.31
CA VAL A 173 3.56 -10.99 -5.96
C VAL A 173 4.85 -11.54 -6.55
N ALA A 174 5.45 -10.78 -7.47
CA ALA A 174 6.78 -11.06 -7.99
C ALA A 174 7.82 -10.43 -7.06
N MET A 175 8.86 -11.17 -6.71
CA MET A 175 9.95 -10.67 -5.88
C MET A 175 11.04 -10.09 -6.76
N GLU A 176 11.54 -8.91 -6.38
CA GLU A 176 12.58 -8.18 -7.09
C GLU A 176 13.86 -8.14 -6.24
N ASP A 177 14.97 -8.69 -6.78
CA ASP A 177 16.27 -8.60 -6.11
C ASP A 177 16.86 -7.20 -6.17
N ASN A 178 16.53 -6.45 -7.24
CA ASN A 178 16.96 -5.07 -7.45
C ASN A 178 15.74 -4.16 -7.66
N LEU A 179 15.05 -3.85 -6.59
CA LEU A 179 13.85 -3.01 -6.64
C LEU A 179 14.16 -1.60 -7.17
N LEU A 180 15.24 -0.98 -6.70
CA LEU A 180 15.61 0.38 -7.15
C LEU A 180 15.90 0.40 -8.65
N GLY A 181 16.56 -0.61 -9.17
CA GLY A 181 16.79 -0.75 -10.62
C GLY A 181 15.50 -0.91 -11.40
N ALA A 182 14.55 -1.70 -10.90
CA ALA A 182 13.23 -1.86 -11.52
C ALA A 182 12.45 -0.54 -11.54
N ARG A 183 12.49 0.23 -10.44
CA ARG A 183 11.86 1.55 -10.37
C ARG A 183 12.50 2.56 -11.32
N TRP A 184 13.83 2.56 -11.42
CA TRP A 184 14.56 3.42 -12.37
C TRP A 184 14.15 3.10 -13.81
N SER A 185 14.07 1.83 -14.18
CA SER A 185 13.62 1.40 -15.51
C SER A 185 12.22 1.90 -15.83
N LYS A 186 11.28 1.80 -14.88
CA LYS A 186 9.92 2.29 -15.03
C LYS A 186 9.88 3.82 -15.24
N LEU A 187 10.67 4.58 -14.48
CA LEU A 187 10.77 6.03 -14.62
C LEU A 187 11.33 6.42 -16.00
N LEU A 188 12.38 5.74 -16.47
CA LEU A 188 12.97 6.01 -17.78
C LEU A 188 11.99 5.73 -18.92
N ILE A 189 11.23 4.64 -18.85
CA ILE A 189 10.19 4.33 -19.83
C ILE A 189 9.11 5.41 -19.83
N ASN A 190 8.62 5.82 -18.67
CA ASN A 190 7.59 6.87 -18.56
C ASN A 190 8.12 8.22 -19.09
N ALA A 191 9.35 8.59 -18.79
CA ALA A 191 9.97 9.82 -19.29
C ALA A 191 10.12 9.81 -20.82
N THR A 192 10.47 8.65 -21.41
CA THR A 192 10.58 8.48 -22.85
C THR A 192 9.24 8.70 -23.55
N PHE A 193 8.18 8.09 -23.03
CA PHE A 193 6.83 8.30 -23.57
C PHE A 193 6.37 9.75 -23.44
N SER A 194 6.61 10.39 -22.28
CA SER A 194 6.29 11.80 -22.08
C SER A 194 7.08 12.72 -23.03
N GLY A 195 8.37 12.40 -23.28
CA GLY A 195 9.22 13.15 -24.21
C GLY A 195 8.75 13.03 -25.66
N LEU A 196 8.26 11.88 -26.10
CA LEU A 196 7.71 11.66 -27.44
C LEU A 196 6.39 12.41 -27.67
N GLY A 197 5.63 12.67 -26.63
CA GLY A 197 4.37 13.42 -26.70
C GLY A 197 4.54 14.93 -26.81
N THR A 198 5.74 15.46 -26.69
CA THR A 198 6.04 16.90 -26.69
C THR A 198 6.69 17.42 -27.97
N VAL A 199 6.85 16.61 -29.00
CA VAL A 199 7.43 16.98 -30.30
C VAL A 199 6.36 17.37 -31.29
#